data_3075898ed38ecba82acc089bb1831317
#
_entry.id   3075898ed38ecba82acc089bb1831317
#
_cell.length_a   1.000
_cell.length_b   1.000
_cell.length_c   1.000
_cell.angle_alpha   90.00
_cell.angle_beta   90.00
_cell.angle_gamma   90.00
#
_symmetry.space_group_name_H-M   'P 1'
#
loop_
_entity.id
_entity.type
_entity.pdbx_description
1 polymer ?
#
loop_
_entity_poly.entity_id
_entity_poly.type
_entity_poly.pdbx_seq_one_letter_code
_entity_poly.pdbx_strand_id
1 'polypeptide(L)' 'MNDWLKYEKNGSVVTLTMNRPDIRNPLGEPEDVINFEEASKLVNDDRDVRCVILTGAGKAFSAGGNVLHILNIA' A
#
# COMPACT_ATOMS: atom_id res chain seq x y z
N MET A 1 -4.14 -9.39 4.18
CA MET A 1 -4.14 -7.90 4.13
C MET A 1 -5.51 -7.40 4.53
N ASN A 2 -5.56 -6.21 5.12
CA ASN A 2 -6.84 -5.56 5.40
C ASN A 2 -7.26 -4.66 4.22
N ASP A 3 -8.40 -3.98 4.36
CA ASP A 3 -8.99 -3.18 3.28
C ASP A 3 -8.18 -1.95 2.89
N TRP A 4 -7.20 -1.57 3.70
CA TRP A 4 -6.38 -0.41 3.41
C TRP A 4 -5.51 -0.60 2.18
N LEU A 5 -4.94 -1.80 1.97
CA LEU A 5 -4.11 -2.08 0.81
C LEU A 5 -4.83 -3.10 -0.07
N LYS A 6 -5.34 -2.64 -1.19
CA LYS A 6 -6.03 -3.50 -2.15
C LYS A 6 -5.02 -4.21 -3.04
N TYR A 7 -5.24 -5.48 -3.26
CA TYR A 7 -4.44 -6.32 -4.15
C TYR A 7 -5.30 -6.78 -5.32
N GLU A 8 -4.95 -6.37 -6.51
CA GLU A 8 -5.70 -6.73 -7.72
C GLU A 8 -4.74 -7.28 -8.77
N LYS A 9 -5.03 -8.48 -9.25
CA LYS A 9 -4.23 -9.12 -10.29
C LYS A 9 -5.01 -9.13 -11.59
N ASN A 10 -4.37 -8.66 -12.66
CA ASN A 10 -4.94 -8.68 -14.00
C ASN A 10 -3.85 -9.19 -14.96
N GLY A 11 -3.98 -10.44 -15.41
CA GLY A 11 -2.95 -11.09 -16.19
C GLY A 11 -1.66 -11.24 -15.38
N SER A 12 -0.57 -10.70 -15.88
CA SER A 12 0.74 -10.72 -15.24
C SER A 12 1.03 -9.46 -14.41
N VAL A 13 0.06 -8.56 -14.27
CA VAL A 13 0.22 -7.30 -13.58
C VAL A 13 -0.57 -7.32 -12.28
N VAL A 14 0.09 -6.97 -11.18
CA VAL A 14 -0.57 -6.75 -9.88
C VAL A 14 -0.60 -5.25 -9.63
N THR A 15 -1.78 -4.75 -9.26
CA THR A 15 -1.95 -3.37 -8.82
C THR A 15 -2.21 -3.38 -7.32
N LEU A 16 -1.34 -2.70 -6.58
CA LEU A 16 -1.50 -2.45 -5.15
C LEU A 16 -2.01 -1.02 -4.99
N THR A 17 -3.20 -0.89 -4.42
CA THR A 17 -3.83 0.41 -4.25
C THR A 17 -3.93 0.75 -2.77
N MET A 18 -3.29 1.83 -2.38
CA MET A 18 -3.45 2.40 -1.04
C MET A 18 -4.82 3.06 -0.95
N ASN A 19 -5.65 2.62 -0.01
CA ASN A 19 -7.07 2.94 -0.02
C ASN A 19 -7.52 3.69 1.24
N ARG A 20 -6.88 4.83 1.49
CA ARG A 20 -7.31 5.83 2.49
C ARG A 20 -7.40 7.20 1.82
N PRO A 21 -8.26 7.35 0.77
CA PRO A 21 -8.27 8.57 -0.04
C PRO A 21 -8.74 9.80 0.72
N ASP A 22 -9.58 9.65 1.73
CA ASP A 22 -10.12 10.73 2.55
C ASP A 22 -9.03 11.42 3.38
N ILE A 23 -7.96 10.72 3.70
CA ILE A 23 -6.81 11.28 4.43
C ILE A 23 -5.53 11.26 3.58
N ARG A 24 -5.67 11.08 2.26
CA ARG A 24 -4.59 11.14 1.26
C ARG A 24 -3.51 10.09 1.45
N ASN A 25 -3.91 8.89 1.87
CA ASN A 25 -3.04 7.70 1.93
C ASN A 25 -1.74 7.94 2.73
N PRO A 26 -1.82 8.36 4.00
CA PRO A 26 -0.60 8.53 4.79
C PRO A 26 0.02 7.19 5.13
N LEU A 27 1.33 7.19 5.32
CA LEU A 27 2.12 6.03 5.71
C LEU A 27 2.76 6.27 7.08
N GLY A 28 3.11 5.20 7.80
CA GLY A 28 3.87 5.33 9.04
C GLY A 28 3.32 4.54 10.22
N GLU A 29 2.19 3.86 10.06
CA GLU A 29 1.69 2.98 11.10
C GLU A 29 2.35 1.61 11.01
N PRO A 30 2.55 0.89 12.15
CA PRO A 30 3.15 -0.44 12.12
C PRO A 30 2.41 -1.44 11.22
N GLU A 31 1.09 -1.34 11.15
CA GLU A 31 0.28 -2.22 10.30
C GLU A 31 0.54 -2.00 8.81
N ASP A 32 1.06 -0.84 8.41
CA ASP A 32 1.39 -0.58 7.01
C ASP A 32 2.53 -1.50 6.55
N VAL A 33 3.53 -1.67 7.40
CA VAL A 33 4.64 -2.60 7.13
C VAL A 33 4.12 -4.01 6.95
N ILE A 34 3.24 -4.46 7.83
CA ILE A 34 2.66 -5.81 7.77
C ILE A 34 1.90 -6.01 6.46
N ASN A 35 1.10 -5.01 6.04
CA ASN A 35 0.36 -5.10 4.79
C ASN A 35 1.28 -5.18 3.57
N PHE A 36 2.34 -4.38 3.53
CA PHE A 36 3.30 -4.43 2.43
C PHE A 36 4.11 -5.72 2.42
N GLU A 37 4.46 -6.26 3.59
CA GLU A 37 5.12 -7.56 3.68
C GLU A 37 4.25 -8.68 3.13
N GLU A 38 2.97 -8.71 3.49
CA GLU A 38 2.02 -9.68 2.97
C GLU A 38 1.85 -9.57 1.46
N ALA A 39 1.72 -8.34 0.95
CA ALA A 39 1.59 -8.10 -0.48
C ALA A 39 2.85 -8.55 -1.22
N SER A 40 4.02 -8.24 -0.70
CA SER A 40 5.30 -8.65 -1.28
C SER A 40 5.43 -10.16 -1.34
N LYS A 41 4.99 -10.85 -0.29
CA LYS A 41 5.01 -12.31 -0.27
C LYS A 41 4.10 -12.90 -1.33
N LEU A 42 2.88 -12.36 -1.47
CA LEU A 42 1.94 -12.81 -2.50
C LEU A 42 2.54 -12.65 -3.90
N VAL A 43 3.15 -11.52 -4.17
CA VAL A 43 3.79 -11.24 -5.46
C VAL A 43 4.97 -12.19 -5.71
N ASN A 44 5.84 -12.36 -4.72
CA ASN A 44 7.04 -13.18 -4.86
C ASN A 44 6.71 -14.67 -5.03
N ASP A 45 5.62 -15.13 -4.43
CA ASP A 45 5.18 -16.52 -4.53
C ASP A 45 4.40 -16.80 -5.82
N ASP A 46 3.97 -15.76 -6.54
CA ASP A 46 3.19 -15.90 -7.77
C ASP A 46 4.09 -15.77 -9.00
N ARG A 47 4.37 -16.89 -9.65
CA ARG A 47 5.28 -16.94 -10.81
C ARG A 47 4.72 -16.27 -12.06
N ASP A 48 3.42 -16.01 -12.10
CA ASP A 48 2.79 -15.34 -13.25
C ASP A 48 2.93 -13.82 -13.18
N VAL A 49 3.26 -13.28 -12.01
CA VAL A 49 3.40 -11.84 -11.84
C VAL A 49 4.73 -11.37 -12.42
N ARG A 50 4.66 -10.40 -13.33
CA ARG A 50 5.83 -9.79 -13.97
C ARG A 50 6.00 -8.32 -13.69
N CYS A 51 4.95 -7.68 -13.20
CA CYS A 51 4.96 -6.23 -12.93
C CYS A 51 4.04 -5.92 -11.77
N VAL A 52 4.46 -4.98 -10.93
CA VAL A 52 3.65 -4.48 -9.83
C VAL A 52 3.51 -2.98 -10.00
N ILE A 53 2.27 -2.50 -9.93
CA ILE A 53 1.95 -1.08 -9.94
C ILE A 53 1.50 -0.71 -8.52
N LEU A 54 2.17 0.25 -7.91
CA LEU A 54 1.75 0.83 -6.64
C LEU A 54 1.09 2.17 -6.91
N THR A 55 -0.15 2.33 -6.45
CA THR A 55 -0.90 3.57 -6.66
C THR A 55 -1.71 3.92 -5.41
N GLY A 56 -2.27 5.11 -5.39
CA GLY A 56 -3.14 5.59 -4.33
C GLY A 56 -4.54 5.89 -4.84
N ALA A 57 -5.55 5.50 -4.08
CA ALA A 57 -6.92 5.86 -4.38
C ALA A 57 -7.14 7.36 -4.13
N GLY A 58 -8.04 7.97 -4.91
CA GLY A 58 -8.39 9.37 -4.77
C GLY A 58 -7.41 10.31 -5.45
N LYS A 59 -7.28 11.52 -4.92
CA LYS A 59 -6.55 12.61 -5.56
C LYS A 59 -5.05 12.60 -5.31
N ALA A 60 -4.58 11.84 -4.34
CA ALA A 60 -3.16 11.80 -3.98
C ALA A 60 -2.65 10.37 -3.99
N PHE A 61 -1.41 10.19 -4.43
CA PHE A 61 -0.71 8.93 -4.29
C PHE A 61 -0.52 8.62 -2.81
N SER A 62 0.15 9.49 -2.09
CA SER A 62 0.37 9.41 -0.66
C SER A 62 0.69 10.80 -0.10
N ALA A 63 0.25 11.07 1.13
CA ALA A 63 0.65 12.27 1.86
C ALA A 63 2.05 12.10 2.49
N GLY A 64 2.65 10.91 2.38
CA GLY A 64 3.89 10.61 3.07
C GLY A 64 3.64 10.15 4.50
N GLY A 65 4.59 10.38 5.39
CA GLY A 65 4.46 10.01 6.79
C GLY A 65 3.33 10.75 7.50
N ASN A 66 2.75 10.12 8.51
CA ASN A 66 1.74 10.76 9.34
C ASN A 66 2.41 11.84 10.21
N VAL A 67 2.10 13.10 9.94
CA VAL A 67 2.75 14.24 10.58
C VAL A 67 2.57 14.23 12.11
N LEU A 68 1.36 13.90 12.58
CA LEU A 68 1.09 13.84 14.01
C LEU A 68 1.93 12.74 14.68
N HIS A 69 2.06 11.61 14.04
CA HIS A 69 2.88 10.52 14.53
C HIS A 69 4.36 10.91 14.57
N ILE A 70 4.86 11.56 13.53
CA ILE A 70 6.24 12.04 13.45
C ILE A 70 6.52 13.04 14.58
N LEU A 71 5.62 13.98 14.82
CA LEU A 71 5.77 14.96 15.90
C LEU A 71 5.78 14.30 17.28
N ASN A 72 5.04 13.22 17.47
CA ASN A 72 5.01 12.50 18.74
C ASN A 72 6.27 11.69 19.01
N ILE A 73 7.01 11.33 17.97
CA ILE A 73 8.28 10.61 18.10
C ILE A 73 9.39 11.57 18.59
N ALA A 74 9.32 12.80 18.18
CA ALA A 74 10.29 13.82 18.60
C ALA A 74 10.08 14.22 20.06
#